data_cc7ffcc586a99d3a6f7bfa2900da579c
#
_entry.id   cc7ffcc586a99d3a6f7bfa2900da579c
#
_cell.length_a   1.000
_cell.length_b   1.000
_cell.length_c   1.000
_cell.angle_alpha   90.00
_cell.angle_beta   90.00
_cell.angle_gamma   90.00
#
_symmetry.space_group_name_H-M   'P 1'
#
loop_
_entity.id
_entity.type
_entity.pdbx_description
1 polymer ?
#
loop_
_entity_poly.entity_id
_entity_poly.type
_entity_poly.pdbx_seq_one_letter_code
_entity_poly.pdbx_strand_id
1 'polypeptide(L)'
;MPIKRTADYNIDTTYMSNKQLRERIMSMFMEDTSQSITLTFMSFGFKYGIPLEADLIMDVRCLPNPFYIPELKHLTGLDKDVRDYVLESEETTEFLKRLLSMLDFSVPLYLKEGKSELVVGIGCTGGKHRSVTIAMQLNDHFRKKGYRCVIQHRDIAVSYTHLRAHETAAN
;
A
#
# COMPACT_ATOMS: atom_id res chain seq x y z
N MET A 1 43.90 16.77 -7.74
CA MET A 1 42.72 16.57 -6.90
C MET A 1 42.71 15.12 -6.44
N PRO A 2 43.02 14.82 -5.16
CA PRO A 2 43.19 13.41 -4.72
C PRO A 2 41.90 12.59 -4.66
N ILE A 3 40.73 13.21 -4.45
CA ILE A 3 39.45 12.49 -4.25
C ILE A 3 39.00 11.78 -5.51
N LYS A 4 39.28 12.29 -6.72
CA LYS A 4 38.91 11.62 -7.98
C LYS A 4 39.61 10.27 -8.21
N ARG A 5 40.75 10.03 -7.54
CA ARG A 5 41.56 8.81 -7.70
C ARG A 5 41.16 7.66 -6.79
N THR A 6 40.36 7.95 -5.75
CA THR A 6 39.92 6.98 -4.74
C THR A 6 38.42 6.70 -4.80
N ALA A 7 37.68 7.34 -5.72
CA ALA A 7 36.25 7.12 -5.90
C ALA A 7 36.01 5.99 -6.91
N ASP A 8 35.20 5.00 -6.52
CA ASP A 8 34.78 3.90 -7.40
C ASP A 8 33.95 4.39 -8.59
N TYR A 9 33.23 5.48 -8.37
CA TYR A 9 32.40 6.10 -9.42
C TYR A 9 32.58 7.62 -9.43
N ASN A 10 32.58 8.21 -10.63
CA ASN A 10 32.67 9.66 -10.81
C ASN A 10 31.60 10.10 -11.85
N ILE A 11 30.70 10.99 -11.43
CA ILE A 11 29.65 11.52 -12.30
C ILE A 11 29.90 13.02 -12.48
N ASP A 12 30.12 13.44 -13.73
CA ASP A 12 30.15 14.87 -14.08
C ASP A 12 28.70 15.35 -14.26
N THR A 13 28.26 16.25 -13.38
CA THR A 13 26.90 16.78 -13.38
C THR A 13 26.74 18.12 -14.09
N THR A 14 27.80 18.66 -14.71
CA THR A 14 27.90 20.03 -15.25
C THR A 14 26.76 20.35 -16.21
N TYR A 15 26.35 19.40 -17.04
CA TYR A 15 25.29 19.59 -18.05
C TYR A 15 24.12 18.63 -17.87
N MET A 16 23.99 18.02 -16.69
CA MET A 16 22.90 17.07 -16.41
C MET A 16 21.72 17.75 -15.72
N SER A 17 20.53 17.51 -16.25
CA SER A 17 19.30 17.76 -15.52
C SER A 17 19.15 16.79 -14.34
N ASN A 18 18.33 17.15 -13.33
CA ASN A 18 18.03 16.26 -12.21
C ASN A 18 17.52 14.88 -12.66
N LYS A 19 16.76 14.83 -13.76
CA LYS A 19 16.27 13.59 -14.36
C LYS A 19 17.41 12.73 -14.90
N GLN A 20 18.30 13.34 -15.70
CA GLN A 20 19.47 12.66 -16.27
C GLN A 20 20.45 12.15 -15.19
N LEU A 21 20.68 12.96 -14.13
CA LEU A 21 21.50 12.54 -13.00
C LEU A 21 20.90 11.33 -12.30
N ARG A 22 19.59 11.35 -12.04
CA ARG A 22 18.88 10.23 -11.44
C ARG A 22 18.97 8.97 -12.30
N GLU A 23 18.68 9.06 -13.60
CA GLU A 23 18.80 7.94 -14.54
C GLU A 23 20.23 7.38 -14.57
N ARG A 24 21.24 8.25 -14.52
CA ARG A 24 22.65 7.83 -14.49
C ARG A 24 23.02 7.10 -13.20
N ILE A 25 22.60 7.62 -12.04
CA ILE A 25 22.79 6.94 -10.75
C ILE A 25 22.10 5.58 -10.75
N MET A 26 20.84 5.53 -11.17
CA MET A 26 20.07 4.29 -11.25
C MET A 26 20.77 3.25 -12.15
N SER A 27 21.25 3.65 -13.35
CA SER A 27 21.95 2.73 -14.26
C SER A 27 23.29 2.20 -13.75
N MET A 28 23.92 2.88 -12.79
CA MET A 28 25.21 2.47 -12.21
C MET A 28 25.06 1.49 -11.04
N PHE A 29 23.98 1.55 -10.31
CA PHE A 29 23.81 0.80 -9.06
C PHE A 29 22.66 -0.23 -9.09
N MET A 30 21.86 -0.26 -10.17
CA MET A 30 20.77 -1.20 -10.31
C MET A 30 21.04 -2.15 -11.48
N GLU A 31 21.39 -3.39 -11.18
CA GLU A 31 21.60 -4.45 -12.17
C GLU A 31 20.29 -4.86 -12.86
N ASP A 32 19.13 -4.50 -12.28
CA ASP A 32 17.81 -4.80 -12.85
C ASP A 32 16.86 -3.61 -12.65
N THR A 33 16.73 -2.74 -13.66
CA THR A 33 15.91 -1.52 -13.63
C THR A 33 14.41 -1.79 -13.71
N SER A 34 13.99 -3.04 -13.84
CA SER A 34 12.58 -3.38 -14.10
C SER A 34 11.67 -3.22 -12.88
N GLN A 35 12.24 -3.01 -11.64
CA GLN A 35 11.42 -3.00 -10.42
C GLN A 35 11.94 -2.04 -9.33
N SER A 36 12.35 -0.84 -9.71
CA SER A 36 12.90 0.12 -8.73
C SER A 36 11.86 0.91 -7.93
N ILE A 37 10.57 0.70 -8.16
CA ILE A 37 9.49 1.33 -7.39
C ILE A 37 9.10 0.45 -6.18
N THR A 38 9.02 1.05 -5.00
CA THR A 38 8.40 0.40 -3.83
C THR A 38 6.91 0.72 -3.80
N LEU A 39 6.08 -0.30 -3.72
CA LEU A 39 4.63 -0.17 -3.59
C LEU A 39 4.23 -0.34 -2.13
N THR A 40 3.69 0.70 -1.53
CA THR A 40 3.18 0.67 -0.16
C THR A 40 1.65 0.60 -0.19
N PHE A 41 1.07 -0.51 0.29
CA PHE A 41 -0.37 -0.68 0.44
C PHE A 41 -0.76 -0.40 1.89
N MET A 42 -1.47 0.71 2.12
CA MET A 42 -1.83 1.16 3.46
C MET A 42 -3.35 1.04 3.70
N SER A 43 -3.77 0.20 4.63
CA SER A 43 -5.15 0.20 5.09
C SER A 43 -5.39 1.28 6.15
N PHE A 44 -6.52 1.99 6.03
CA PHE A 44 -6.89 3.05 6.98
C PHE A 44 -8.40 3.15 7.18
N GLY A 45 -8.80 3.85 8.25
CA GLY A 45 -10.20 4.18 8.57
C GLY A 45 -10.50 5.65 8.30
N PHE A 46 -11.50 5.93 7.45
CA PHE A 46 -11.91 7.31 7.16
C PHE A 46 -12.29 8.11 8.42
N LYS A 47 -12.79 7.43 9.47
CA LYS A 47 -13.09 8.09 10.75
C LYS A 47 -11.86 8.68 11.47
N TYR A 48 -10.65 8.25 11.08
CA TYR A 48 -9.38 8.76 11.63
C TYR A 48 -8.64 9.68 10.66
N GLY A 49 -9.30 10.08 9.58
CA GLY A 49 -8.72 10.94 8.55
C GLY A 49 -7.98 10.17 7.45
N ILE A 50 -7.82 10.83 6.32
CA ILE A 50 -7.10 10.32 5.16
C ILE A 50 -5.59 10.42 5.43
N PRO A 51 -4.77 9.39 5.12
CA PRO A 51 -3.32 9.47 5.24
C PRO A 51 -2.77 10.49 4.23
N LEU A 52 -2.00 11.46 4.73
CA LEU A 52 -1.45 12.54 3.90
C LEU A 52 -0.33 12.07 2.96
N GLU A 53 0.31 10.96 3.31
CA GLU A 53 1.37 10.33 2.54
C GLU A 53 0.85 9.50 1.36
N ALA A 54 -0.45 9.24 1.27
CA ALA A 54 -1.02 8.42 0.20
C ALA A 54 -1.10 9.18 -1.13
N ASP A 55 -0.56 8.60 -2.18
CA ASP A 55 -0.65 9.10 -3.55
C ASP A 55 -1.99 8.79 -4.20
N LEU A 56 -2.54 7.62 -3.90
CA LEU A 56 -3.84 7.14 -4.37
C LEU A 56 -4.69 6.73 -3.18
N ILE A 57 -5.97 7.08 -3.22
CA ILE A 57 -6.95 6.68 -2.20
C ILE A 57 -8.07 5.86 -2.85
N MET A 58 -8.27 4.64 -2.34
CA MET A 58 -9.35 3.74 -2.74
C MET A 58 -10.35 3.58 -1.61
N ASP A 59 -11.59 3.98 -1.85
CA ASP A 59 -12.70 3.80 -0.92
C ASP A 59 -13.36 2.44 -1.13
N VAL A 60 -13.26 1.57 -0.12
CA VAL A 60 -13.85 0.22 -0.15
C VAL A 60 -15.08 0.09 0.75
N ARG A 61 -15.73 1.21 1.12
CA ARG A 61 -16.94 1.19 1.94
C ARG A 61 -18.17 0.64 1.19
N CYS A 62 -18.12 0.63 -0.14
CA CYS A 62 -19.13 0.02 -0.99
C CYS A 62 -19.18 -1.51 -0.94
N LEU A 63 -18.13 -2.17 -0.42
CA LEU A 63 -18.03 -3.62 -0.32
C LEU A 63 -18.79 -4.16 0.91
N PRO A 64 -19.14 -5.47 0.96
CA PRO A 64 -19.81 -6.10 2.08
C PRO A 64 -19.13 -5.82 3.40
N ASN A 65 -19.92 -5.51 4.43
CA ASN A 65 -19.40 -5.03 5.70
C ASN A 65 -19.45 -6.09 6.80
N PRO A 66 -18.32 -6.71 7.19
CA PRO A 66 -18.27 -7.74 8.24
C PRO A 66 -18.77 -7.26 9.61
N PHE A 67 -18.80 -5.94 9.84
CA PHE A 67 -19.25 -5.36 11.11
C PHE A 67 -20.69 -5.75 11.48
N TYR A 68 -21.55 -6.04 10.49
CA TYR A 68 -22.94 -6.45 10.72
C TYR A 68 -23.11 -7.93 11.03
N ILE A 69 -22.03 -8.71 10.94
CA ILE A 69 -22.03 -10.14 11.29
C ILE A 69 -21.46 -10.27 12.71
N PRO A 70 -22.23 -10.74 13.70
CA PRO A 70 -21.82 -10.77 15.10
C PRO A 70 -20.48 -11.50 15.32
N GLU A 71 -20.27 -12.62 14.63
CA GLU A 71 -19.08 -13.46 14.72
C GLU A 71 -17.83 -12.78 14.13
N LEU A 72 -18.00 -11.88 13.15
CA LEU A 72 -16.91 -11.21 12.44
C LEU A 72 -16.60 -9.81 13.01
N LYS A 73 -17.53 -9.22 13.73
CA LYS A 73 -17.45 -7.83 14.20
C LYS A 73 -16.17 -7.54 15.00
N HIS A 74 -15.73 -8.49 15.79
CA HIS A 74 -14.58 -8.35 16.68
C HIS A 74 -13.25 -8.76 16.04
N LEU A 75 -13.30 -9.46 14.91
CA LEU A 75 -12.15 -9.89 14.12
C LEU A 75 -11.60 -8.75 13.26
N THR A 76 -10.60 -9.05 12.46
CA THR A 76 -9.94 -8.10 11.54
C THR A 76 -9.83 -8.71 10.13
N GLY A 77 -9.46 -7.93 9.15
CA GLY A 77 -9.17 -8.44 7.81
C GLY A 77 -7.93 -9.36 7.74
N LEU A 78 -7.18 -9.51 8.85
CA LEU A 78 -6.12 -10.53 8.97
C LEU A 78 -6.68 -11.91 9.30
N ASP A 79 -7.90 -11.97 9.83
CA ASP A 79 -8.55 -13.23 10.16
C ASP A 79 -9.19 -13.84 8.90
N LYS A 80 -9.07 -15.17 8.77
CA LYS A 80 -9.52 -15.89 7.57
C LYS A 80 -11.01 -15.68 7.31
N ASP A 81 -11.84 -15.78 8.34
CA ASP A 81 -13.30 -15.71 8.22
C ASP A 81 -13.77 -14.34 7.70
N VAL A 82 -13.10 -13.27 8.14
CA VAL A 82 -13.36 -11.90 7.62
C VAL A 82 -12.93 -11.78 6.16
N ARG A 83 -11.76 -12.32 5.80
CA ARG A 83 -11.29 -12.29 4.41
C ARG A 83 -12.22 -13.05 3.49
N ASP A 84 -12.61 -14.27 3.87
CA ASP A 84 -13.51 -15.10 3.09
C ASP A 84 -14.83 -14.37 2.87
N TYR A 85 -15.45 -13.86 3.93
CA TYR A 85 -16.70 -13.08 3.83
C TYR A 85 -16.61 -11.89 2.87
N VAL A 86 -15.51 -11.12 2.92
CA VAL A 86 -15.34 -9.94 2.05
C VAL A 86 -15.06 -10.36 0.61
N LEU A 87 -14.29 -11.44 0.40
CA LEU A 87 -13.82 -11.87 -0.93
C LEU A 87 -14.85 -12.74 -1.69
N GLU A 88 -15.78 -13.40 -0.99
CA GLU A 88 -16.80 -14.25 -1.60
C GLU A 88 -17.85 -13.48 -2.42
N SER A 89 -17.99 -12.16 -2.18
CA SER A 89 -19.00 -11.39 -2.92
C SER A 89 -18.58 -11.09 -4.36
N GLU A 90 -19.54 -11.11 -5.26
CA GLU A 90 -19.34 -10.77 -6.67
C GLU A 90 -18.88 -9.32 -6.82
N GLU A 91 -19.41 -8.40 -6.01
CA GLU A 91 -19.02 -6.99 -6.01
C GLU A 91 -17.55 -6.81 -5.64
N THR A 92 -17.05 -7.55 -4.65
CA THR A 92 -15.63 -7.50 -4.27
C THR A 92 -14.75 -8.06 -5.36
N THR A 93 -15.15 -9.17 -5.97
CA THR A 93 -14.41 -9.80 -7.07
C THR A 93 -14.30 -8.85 -8.26
N GLU A 94 -15.39 -8.22 -8.69
CA GLU A 94 -15.37 -7.27 -9.80
C GLU A 94 -14.64 -5.98 -9.45
N PHE A 95 -14.77 -5.48 -8.22
CA PHE A 95 -14.02 -4.32 -7.73
C PHE A 95 -12.51 -4.57 -7.78
N LEU A 96 -12.05 -5.71 -7.22
CA LEU A 96 -10.64 -6.09 -7.23
C LEU A 96 -10.09 -6.24 -8.65
N LYS A 97 -10.82 -6.88 -9.54
CA LYS A 97 -10.42 -7.03 -10.94
C LYS A 97 -10.18 -5.68 -11.61
N ARG A 98 -11.07 -4.69 -11.42
CA ARG A 98 -10.93 -3.34 -11.99
C ARG A 98 -9.79 -2.58 -11.32
N LEU A 99 -9.67 -2.64 -10.01
CA LEU A 99 -8.62 -1.98 -9.25
C LEU A 99 -7.24 -2.53 -9.63
N LEU A 100 -7.09 -3.84 -9.71
CA LEU A 100 -5.85 -4.49 -10.15
C LEU A 100 -5.50 -4.10 -11.58
N SER A 101 -6.47 -4.11 -12.51
CA SER A 101 -6.25 -3.70 -13.90
C SER A 101 -5.77 -2.24 -13.99
N MET A 102 -6.38 -1.34 -13.22
CA MET A 102 -5.96 0.06 -13.17
C MET A 102 -4.54 0.22 -12.61
N LEU A 103 -4.22 -0.46 -11.51
CA LEU A 103 -2.90 -0.38 -10.90
C LEU A 103 -1.82 -1.06 -11.76
N ASP A 104 -2.12 -2.19 -12.38
CA ASP A 104 -1.21 -2.87 -13.32
C ASP A 104 -0.85 -1.98 -14.51
N PHE A 105 -1.80 -1.18 -14.98
CA PHE A 105 -1.56 -0.20 -16.03
C PHE A 105 -0.78 1.01 -15.53
N SER A 106 -1.12 1.56 -14.35
CA SER A 106 -0.59 2.84 -13.89
C SER A 106 0.78 2.73 -13.20
N VAL A 107 1.08 1.64 -12.48
CA VAL A 107 2.35 1.46 -11.78
C VAL A 107 3.58 1.59 -12.69
N PRO A 108 3.62 0.96 -13.89
CA PRO A 108 4.74 1.16 -14.81
C PRO A 108 4.87 2.61 -15.31
N LEU A 109 3.76 3.35 -15.40
CA LEU A 109 3.78 4.77 -15.79
C LEU A 109 4.38 5.64 -14.69
N TYR A 110 4.04 5.40 -13.41
CA TYR A 110 4.67 6.07 -12.28
C TYR A 110 6.18 5.78 -12.20
N LEU A 111 6.57 4.53 -12.44
CA LEU A 111 7.98 4.16 -12.51
C LEU A 111 8.70 4.93 -13.64
N LYS A 112 8.11 4.99 -14.84
CA LYS A 112 8.66 5.71 -15.99
C LYS A 112 8.78 7.22 -15.73
N GLU A 113 7.85 7.80 -14.98
CA GLU A 113 7.91 9.20 -14.52
C GLU A 113 9.00 9.43 -13.45
N GLY A 114 9.62 8.35 -12.95
CA GLY A 114 10.72 8.41 -12.01
C GLY A 114 10.28 8.36 -10.54
N LYS A 115 9.06 7.90 -10.25
CA LYS A 115 8.59 7.72 -8.87
C LYS A 115 9.27 6.50 -8.25
N SER A 116 9.91 6.66 -7.10
CA SER A 116 10.62 5.59 -6.38
C SER A 116 9.74 4.87 -5.35
N GLU A 117 8.64 5.51 -4.94
CA GLU A 117 7.66 4.96 -4.03
C GLU A 117 6.26 5.39 -4.48
N LEU A 118 5.29 4.48 -4.40
CA LEU A 118 3.88 4.74 -4.62
C LEU A 118 3.09 4.20 -3.41
N VAL A 119 2.43 5.11 -2.71
CA VAL A 119 1.60 4.78 -1.55
C VAL A 119 0.13 4.73 -1.98
N VAL A 120 -0.47 3.54 -1.89
CA VAL A 120 -1.88 3.31 -2.19
C VAL A 120 -2.62 3.12 -0.87
N GLY A 121 -3.43 4.12 -0.49
CA GLY A 121 -4.29 4.08 0.68
C GLY A 121 -5.63 3.39 0.37
N ILE A 122 -5.97 2.38 1.15
CA ILE A 122 -7.24 1.66 1.05
C ILE A 122 -8.07 1.97 2.30
N GLY A 123 -9.19 2.67 2.11
CA GLY A 123 -10.02 3.18 3.20
C GLY A 123 -11.35 2.46 3.36
N CYS A 124 -11.65 2.02 4.60
CA CYS A 124 -13.02 1.68 5.00
C CYS A 124 -13.43 2.55 6.21
N THR A 125 -14.59 2.34 6.81
CA THR A 125 -15.08 3.19 7.91
C THR A 125 -14.09 3.20 9.09
N GLY A 126 -13.70 2.02 9.59
CA GLY A 126 -12.86 1.88 10.78
C GLY A 126 -11.42 1.39 10.52
N GLY A 127 -11.03 1.10 9.28
CA GLY A 127 -9.67 0.66 8.97
C GLY A 127 -9.32 -0.77 9.39
N LYS A 128 -10.32 -1.60 9.75
CA LYS A 128 -10.10 -2.86 10.45
C LYS A 128 -10.42 -4.12 9.60
N HIS A 129 -11.46 -4.09 8.79
CA HIS A 129 -11.96 -5.26 8.05
C HIS A 129 -11.66 -5.17 6.54
N ARG A 130 -12.56 -4.54 5.76
CA ARG A 130 -12.50 -4.45 4.29
C ARG A 130 -11.20 -3.88 3.76
N SER A 131 -10.75 -2.76 4.33
CA SER A 131 -9.50 -2.09 3.90
C SER A 131 -8.27 -2.98 4.11
N VAL A 132 -8.21 -3.71 5.23
CA VAL A 132 -7.12 -4.66 5.53
C VAL A 132 -7.14 -5.81 4.52
N THR A 133 -8.31 -6.42 4.29
CA THR A 133 -8.49 -7.52 3.33
C THR A 133 -8.04 -7.11 1.92
N ILE A 134 -8.51 -5.96 1.42
CA ILE A 134 -8.17 -5.49 0.08
C ILE A 134 -6.69 -5.11 -0.02
N ALA A 135 -6.11 -4.44 1.00
CA ALA A 135 -4.69 -4.10 1.01
C ALA A 135 -3.80 -5.35 0.91
N MET A 136 -4.16 -6.43 1.60
CA MET A 136 -3.47 -7.72 1.50
C MET A 136 -3.55 -8.31 0.09
N GLN A 137 -4.72 -8.28 -0.55
CA GLN A 137 -4.88 -8.80 -1.91
C GLN A 137 -4.00 -8.04 -2.93
N LEU A 138 -3.94 -6.70 -2.81
CA LEU A 138 -3.06 -5.88 -3.65
C LEU A 138 -1.59 -6.20 -3.40
N ASN A 139 -1.17 -6.28 -2.14
CA ASN A 139 0.19 -6.64 -1.77
C ASN A 139 0.61 -7.99 -2.37
N ASP A 140 -0.24 -9.01 -2.23
CA ASP A 140 0.04 -10.35 -2.72
C ASP A 140 0.13 -10.40 -4.25
N HIS A 141 -0.76 -9.67 -4.95
CA HIS A 141 -0.74 -9.57 -6.40
C HIS A 141 0.58 -8.98 -6.92
N PHE A 142 0.99 -7.83 -6.39
CA PHE A 142 2.20 -7.15 -6.85
C PHE A 142 3.49 -7.83 -6.40
N ARG A 143 3.50 -8.47 -5.23
CA ARG A 143 4.63 -9.33 -4.81
C ARG A 143 4.83 -10.52 -5.75
N LYS A 144 3.74 -11.17 -6.18
CA LYS A 144 3.82 -12.27 -7.17
C LYS A 144 4.35 -11.80 -8.53
N LYS A 145 4.17 -10.53 -8.87
CA LYS A 145 4.75 -9.89 -10.07
C LYS A 145 6.19 -9.43 -9.88
N GLY A 146 6.77 -9.64 -8.68
CA GLY A 146 8.16 -9.33 -8.37
C GLY A 146 8.40 -7.88 -7.91
N TYR A 147 7.35 -7.07 -7.68
CA TYR A 147 7.54 -5.74 -7.12
C TYR A 147 7.95 -5.79 -5.65
N ARG A 148 8.75 -4.82 -5.23
CA ARG A 148 9.00 -4.58 -3.81
C ARG A 148 7.75 -3.98 -3.17
N CYS A 149 7.10 -4.73 -2.27
CA CYS A 149 5.87 -4.30 -1.63
C CYS A 149 6.03 -4.19 -0.11
N VAL A 150 5.43 -3.15 0.45
CA VAL A 150 5.28 -2.91 1.88
C VAL A 150 3.80 -2.88 2.19
N ILE A 151 3.38 -3.54 3.27
CA ILE A 151 2.00 -3.47 3.75
C ILE A 151 1.96 -2.77 5.11
N GLN A 152 1.02 -1.86 5.28
CA GLN A 152 0.81 -1.12 6.53
C GLN A 152 -0.67 -1.13 6.90
N HIS A 153 -0.97 -1.28 8.19
CA HIS A 153 -2.32 -1.24 8.72
C HIS A 153 -2.39 -0.14 9.78
N ARG A 154 -2.65 1.12 9.34
CA ARG A 154 -2.55 2.30 10.19
C ARG A 154 -3.48 2.24 11.42
N ASP A 155 -4.71 1.81 11.22
CA ASP A 155 -5.75 1.94 12.25
C ASP A 155 -6.25 0.61 12.82
N ILE A 156 -5.61 -0.51 12.51
CA ILE A 156 -6.05 -1.84 12.94
C ILE A 156 -6.03 -2.00 14.47
N ALA A 157 -5.06 -1.40 15.15
CA ALA A 157 -4.88 -1.47 16.60
C ALA A 157 -5.73 -0.47 17.39
N VAL A 158 -6.20 0.62 16.77
CA VAL A 158 -6.89 1.72 17.47
C VAL A 158 -8.24 1.28 18.04
N SER A 159 -8.89 0.29 17.42
CA SER A 159 -10.15 -0.28 17.91
C SER A 159 -10.00 -1.10 19.19
N TYR A 160 -8.79 -1.59 19.50
CA TYR A 160 -8.52 -2.43 20.66
C TYR A 160 -8.38 -1.61 21.96
N THR A 161 -7.85 -0.40 21.86
CA THR A 161 -7.65 0.49 23.02
C THR A 161 -8.95 1.08 23.53
N HIS A 162 -9.94 1.33 22.68
CA HIS A 162 -11.24 1.85 23.12
C HIS A 162 -12.11 0.80 23.82
N LEU A 163 -12.00 -0.47 23.47
CA LEU A 163 -12.71 -1.56 24.16
C LEU A 163 -12.16 -1.76 25.58
N ARG A 164 -10.84 -1.72 25.77
CA ARG A 164 -10.22 -1.83 27.09
C ARG A 164 -10.52 -0.66 28.00
N ALA A 165 -10.67 0.57 27.48
CA ALA A 165 -11.00 1.74 28.28
C ALA A 165 -12.43 1.67 28.85
N HIS A 166 -13.36 1.00 28.17
CA HIS A 166 -14.73 0.80 28.65
C HIS A 166 -14.86 -0.36 29.66
N GLU A 167 -14.03 -1.39 29.56
CA GLU A 167 -14.02 -2.50 30.53
C GLU A 167 -13.38 -2.12 31.86
N THR A 168 -12.41 -1.20 31.86
CA THR A 168 -11.78 -0.71 33.11
C THR A 168 -12.58 0.36 33.84
N ALA A 169 -13.60 0.96 33.22
CA ALA A 169 -14.49 1.95 33.85
C ALA A 169 -15.77 1.33 34.46
N ALA A 170 -15.97 0.01 34.33
CA ALA A 170 -17.13 -0.73 34.79
C ALA A 170 -16.86 -1.65 36.02
N ASN A 171 -15.69 -1.48 36.69
CA ASN A 171 -15.37 -2.16 37.96
C ASN A 171 -15.11 -1.13 39.06
#